data_3577ec02af9e5d028d79502a1fd6455d
#
_entry.id   3577ec02af9e5d028d79502a1fd6455d
#
_cell.length_a   1.000
_cell.length_b   1.000
_cell.length_c   1.000
_cell.angle_alpha   90.00
_cell.angle_beta   90.00
_cell.angle_gamma   90.00
#
_symmetry.space_group_name_H-M   'P 1'
#
loop_
_entity.id
_entity.type
_entity.pdbx_description
1 polymer ?
#
loop_
_entity_poly.entity_id
_entity_poly.type
_entity_poly.pdbx_seq_one_letter_code
_entity_poly.pdbx_strand_id
1 'polypeptide(L)'
;LLFPKHKYCINLGGFANISIKKNEEIIAFDICPANIVLNDICKELGIEYDYNGNISREGEIISTLLQQINQLDFYTKKAPKSLGREWVEEHVFPILKNHKSEDMLCTFCEHIAIQIGKFLADESALFTGGGVFNSFLMERITFHSKAKILVPSKELIDFKESLIFAFLGVLRIRSEVNCLQSVTGADIDNCGGIIHFSS
;
A
#
# COMPACT_ATOMS: atom_id res chain seq x y z
N LEU A 1 0.71 6.35 16.38
CA LEU A 1 1.56 7.15 17.24
C LEU A 1 2.21 8.32 16.50
N LEU A 2 2.91 8.11 15.36
CA LEU A 2 3.59 9.19 14.62
C LEU A 2 2.59 10.15 13.93
N PHE A 3 1.45 9.67 13.48
CA PHE A 3 0.47 10.46 12.73
C PHE A 3 -0.93 10.41 13.34
N PRO A 4 -1.12 10.87 14.61
CA PRO A 4 -2.35 10.68 15.38
C PRO A 4 -3.56 11.44 14.83
N LYS A 5 -3.33 12.45 13.98
CA LYS A 5 -4.37 13.31 13.39
C LYS A 5 -5.10 12.67 12.20
N HIS A 6 -4.55 11.57 11.64
CA HIS A 6 -5.12 10.92 10.46
C HIS A 6 -5.83 9.63 10.85
N LYS A 7 -7.03 9.46 10.32
CA LYS A 7 -7.82 8.22 10.47
C LYS A 7 -7.16 7.07 9.75
N TYR A 8 -6.65 7.34 8.55
CA TYR A 8 -6.04 6.38 7.67
C TYR A 8 -4.59 6.80 7.36
N CYS A 9 -3.67 5.84 7.44
CA CYS A 9 -2.32 5.99 6.92
C CYS A 9 -2.11 4.90 5.86
N ILE A 10 -1.88 5.29 4.61
CA ILE A 10 -1.67 4.41 3.47
C ILE A 10 -0.23 4.52 3.01
N ASN A 11 0.40 3.39 2.76
CA ASN A 11 1.69 3.32 2.13
C ASN A 11 1.55 2.69 0.75
N LEU A 12 1.88 3.44 -0.30
CA LEU A 12 1.95 2.97 -1.69
C LEU A 12 3.38 2.54 -2.02
N GLY A 13 3.78 1.38 -1.51
CA GLY A 13 5.04 0.72 -1.83
C GLY A 13 4.89 -0.31 -2.93
N GLY A 14 5.66 -1.40 -2.88
CA GLY A 14 5.43 -2.59 -3.71
C GLY A 14 4.02 -3.14 -3.53
N PHE A 15 3.56 -3.15 -2.29
CA PHE A 15 2.17 -3.41 -1.88
C PHE A 15 1.57 -2.13 -1.29
N ALA A 16 0.28 -1.91 -1.54
CA ALA A 16 -0.50 -0.91 -0.83
C ALA A 16 -0.96 -1.49 0.50
N ASN A 17 -0.57 -0.86 1.60
CA ASN A 17 -1.02 -1.24 2.94
C ASN A 17 -1.64 -0.05 3.66
N ILE A 18 -2.50 -0.36 4.63
CA ILE A 18 -3.26 0.63 5.38
C ILE A 18 -3.13 0.38 6.88
N SER A 19 -3.04 1.47 7.64
CA SER A 19 -3.31 1.49 9.08
C SER A 19 -4.56 2.34 9.32
N ILE A 20 -5.50 1.79 10.06
CA ILE A 20 -6.79 2.41 10.39
C ILE A 20 -6.85 2.61 11.90
N LYS A 21 -7.06 3.87 12.33
CA LYS A 21 -7.33 4.16 13.73
C LYS A 21 -8.83 3.97 14.01
N LYS A 22 -9.17 3.00 14.83
CA LYS A 22 -10.55 2.68 15.23
C LYS A 22 -10.64 2.79 16.76
N ASN A 23 -11.15 3.91 17.26
CA ASN A 23 -11.11 4.29 18.67
C ASN A 23 -9.66 4.32 19.19
N GLU A 24 -9.31 3.48 20.15
CA GLU A 24 -7.95 3.36 20.70
C GLU A 24 -7.13 2.25 20.03
N GLU A 25 -7.75 1.47 19.14
CA GLU A 25 -7.12 0.34 18.45
C GLU A 25 -6.59 0.75 17.07
N ILE A 26 -5.47 0.16 16.68
CA ILE A 26 -4.91 0.27 15.32
C ILE A 26 -5.09 -1.07 14.62
N ILE A 27 -5.74 -1.06 13.47
CA ILE A 27 -5.83 -2.21 12.57
C ILE A 27 -4.95 -1.92 11.35
N ALA A 28 -4.08 -2.85 10.96
CA ALA A 28 -3.26 -2.68 9.77
C ALA A 28 -3.19 -3.98 8.96
N PHE A 29 -3.15 -3.84 7.62
CA PHE A 29 -3.11 -4.97 6.69
C PHE A 29 -2.74 -4.52 5.28
N ASP A 30 -2.35 -5.48 4.42
CA ASP A 30 -2.15 -5.22 3.01
C ASP A 30 -3.48 -5.19 2.27
N ILE A 31 -3.67 -4.15 1.44
CA ILE A 31 -4.87 -3.95 0.62
C ILE A 31 -4.74 -4.73 -0.68
N CYS A 32 -3.69 -4.46 -1.45
CA CYS A 32 -3.44 -5.05 -2.78
C CYS A 32 -1.96 -4.91 -3.17
N PRO A 33 -1.48 -5.67 -4.17
CA PRO A 33 -0.23 -5.34 -4.87
C PRO A 33 -0.34 -3.95 -5.50
N ALA A 34 0.78 -3.24 -5.57
CA ALA A 34 0.83 -1.91 -6.18
C ALA A 34 2.07 -1.80 -7.09
N ASN A 35 3.11 -1.06 -6.70
CA ASN A 35 4.26 -0.85 -7.57
C ASN A 35 4.98 -2.14 -7.98
N ILE A 36 4.85 -3.23 -7.21
CA ILE A 36 5.46 -4.53 -7.57
C ILE A 36 4.92 -5.04 -8.92
N VAL A 37 3.64 -4.81 -9.21
CA VAL A 37 3.02 -5.19 -10.49
C VAL A 37 3.25 -4.12 -11.55
N LEU A 38 3.02 -2.84 -11.21
CA LEU A 38 3.22 -1.73 -12.15
C LEU A 38 4.64 -1.70 -12.70
N ASN A 39 5.64 -1.82 -11.83
CA ASN A 39 7.05 -1.82 -12.26
C ASN A 39 7.42 -3.09 -13.04
N ASP A 40 6.79 -4.23 -12.74
CA ASP A 40 7.07 -5.46 -13.49
C ASP A 40 6.52 -5.38 -14.93
N ILE A 41 5.33 -4.78 -15.12
CA ILE A 41 4.80 -4.46 -16.46
C ILE A 41 5.72 -3.46 -17.19
N CYS A 42 6.23 -2.44 -16.49
CA CYS A 42 7.15 -1.46 -17.06
C CYS A 42 8.46 -2.08 -17.58
N LYS A 43 8.95 -3.15 -16.93
CA LYS A 43 10.15 -3.88 -17.41
C LYS A 43 9.96 -4.50 -18.78
N GLU A 44 8.76 -4.90 -19.16
CA GLU A 44 8.44 -5.38 -20.51
C GLU A 44 8.62 -4.27 -21.56
N LEU A 45 8.47 -3.00 -21.15
CA LEU A 45 8.73 -1.82 -21.97
C LEU A 45 10.20 -1.33 -21.90
N GLY A 46 11.06 -2.03 -21.15
CA GLY A 46 12.48 -1.66 -20.97
C GLY A 46 12.69 -0.46 -20.03
N ILE A 47 11.72 -0.12 -19.17
CA ILE A 47 11.80 0.99 -18.21
C ILE A 47 11.62 0.47 -16.78
N GLU A 48 12.10 1.25 -15.80
CA GLU A 48 12.06 0.86 -14.40
C GLU A 48 10.65 1.06 -13.78
N TYR A 49 9.99 2.16 -14.13
CA TYR A 49 8.64 2.49 -13.64
C TYR A 49 7.96 3.49 -14.58
N ASP A 50 6.64 3.59 -14.49
CA ASP A 50 5.83 4.56 -15.22
C ASP A 50 5.90 5.94 -14.54
N TYR A 51 6.78 6.82 -15.05
CA TYR A 51 6.97 8.14 -14.49
C TYR A 51 5.67 8.95 -14.53
N ASN A 52 5.20 9.39 -13.35
CA ASN A 52 3.99 10.19 -13.20
C ASN A 52 2.69 9.51 -13.69
N GLY A 53 2.73 8.21 -14.03
CA GLY A 53 1.60 7.47 -14.61
C GLY A 53 1.27 7.88 -16.05
N ASN A 54 2.26 8.37 -16.80
CA ASN A 54 2.03 8.85 -18.16
C ASN A 54 1.61 7.73 -19.11
N ILE A 55 2.23 6.56 -19.01
CA ILE A 55 1.89 5.40 -19.85
C ILE A 55 0.52 4.83 -19.44
N SER A 56 0.27 4.71 -18.14
CA SER A 56 -1.04 4.28 -17.62
C SER A 56 -2.18 5.18 -18.12
N ARG A 57 -1.93 6.46 -18.28
CA ARG A 57 -2.92 7.45 -18.75
C ARG A 57 -3.30 7.28 -20.21
N GLU A 58 -2.39 6.80 -21.04
CA GLU A 58 -2.62 6.54 -22.48
C GLU A 58 -3.34 5.19 -22.74
N GLY A 59 -3.36 4.30 -21.73
CA GLY A 59 -4.01 3.01 -21.83
C GLY A 59 -5.52 3.07 -21.61
N GLU A 60 -6.20 1.99 -21.99
CA GLU A 60 -7.63 1.79 -21.77
C GLU A 60 -7.89 0.73 -20.71
N ILE A 61 -8.96 0.90 -19.93
CA ILE A 61 -9.36 -0.08 -18.93
C ILE A 61 -9.94 -1.32 -19.62
N ILE A 62 -9.31 -2.47 -19.42
CA ILE A 62 -9.80 -3.77 -19.88
C ILE A 62 -10.79 -4.32 -18.83
N SER A 63 -12.08 -4.14 -19.07
CA SER A 63 -13.15 -4.47 -18.10
C SER A 63 -13.13 -5.92 -17.63
N THR A 64 -12.84 -6.87 -18.51
CA THR A 64 -12.75 -8.30 -18.18
C THR A 64 -11.57 -8.59 -17.26
N LEU A 65 -10.41 -8.00 -17.55
CA LEU A 65 -9.20 -8.10 -16.73
C LEU A 65 -9.43 -7.49 -15.35
N LEU A 66 -9.99 -6.28 -15.29
CA LEU A 66 -10.32 -5.60 -14.04
C LEU A 66 -11.25 -6.44 -13.17
N GLN A 67 -12.26 -7.06 -13.77
CA GLN A 67 -13.19 -7.94 -13.06
C GLN A 67 -12.48 -9.16 -12.50
N GLN A 68 -11.65 -9.84 -13.29
CA GLN A 68 -10.90 -11.02 -12.86
C GLN A 68 -9.99 -10.71 -11.67
N ILE A 69 -9.21 -9.63 -11.76
CA ILE A 69 -8.31 -9.23 -10.67
C ILE A 69 -9.10 -8.85 -9.41
N ASN A 70 -10.21 -8.12 -9.55
CA ASN A 70 -11.04 -7.70 -8.41
C ASN A 70 -11.74 -8.85 -7.70
N GLN A 71 -11.89 -10.01 -8.34
CA GLN A 71 -12.57 -11.21 -7.80
C GLN A 71 -11.60 -12.18 -7.09
N LEU A 72 -10.30 -11.91 -7.07
CA LEU A 72 -9.33 -12.77 -6.37
C LEU A 72 -9.68 -12.89 -4.87
N ASP A 73 -9.59 -14.10 -4.34
CA ASP A 73 -10.02 -14.46 -2.98
C ASP A 73 -9.39 -13.61 -1.87
N PHE A 74 -8.18 -13.13 -2.10
CA PHE A 74 -7.50 -12.26 -1.13
C PHE A 74 -8.35 -11.04 -0.73
N TYR A 75 -9.11 -10.47 -1.65
CA TYR A 75 -9.89 -9.25 -1.41
C TYR A 75 -11.12 -9.46 -0.54
N THR A 76 -11.54 -10.71 -0.34
CA THR A 76 -12.62 -11.09 0.57
C THR A 76 -12.15 -11.40 1.99
N LYS A 77 -10.83 -11.61 2.18
CA LYS A 77 -10.26 -11.94 3.50
C LYS A 77 -10.33 -10.74 4.45
N LYS A 78 -10.63 -11.05 5.71
CA LYS A 78 -10.61 -10.07 6.82
C LYS A 78 -9.16 -9.86 7.30
N ALA A 79 -8.92 -8.70 7.93
CA ALA A 79 -7.68 -8.44 8.66
C ALA A 79 -7.56 -9.36 9.91
N PRO A 80 -6.33 -9.70 10.34
CA PRO A 80 -5.06 -9.36 9.71
C PRO A 80 -4.79 -10.18 8.44
N LYS A 81 -4.25 -9.54 7.41
CA LYS A 81 -3.87 -10.21 6.15
C LYS A 81 -2.66 -9.53 5.53
N SER A 82 -1.79 -10.30 4.89
CA SER A 82 -0.60 -9.79 4.21
C SER A 82 -0.42 -10.45 2.85
N LEU A 83 0.36 -9.80 1.99
CA LEU A 83 0.72 -10.25 0.65
C LEU A 83 2.23 -10.45 0.55
N GLY A 84 2.63 -11.44 -0.23
CA GLY A 84 4.00 -11.66 -0.66
C GLY A 84 4.11 -11.65 -2.19
N ARG A 85 5.34 -11.58 -2.69
CA ARG A 85 5.62 -11.64 -4.12
C ARG A 85 5.12 -12.94 -4.73
N GLU A 86 5.22 -14.03 -4.01
CA GLU A 86 4.78 -15.37 -4.41
C GLU A 86 3.30 -15.38 -4.79
N TRP A 87 2.47 -14.69 -4.00
CA TRP A 87 1.04 -14.58 -4.30
C TRP A 87 0.78 -13.81 -5.59
N VAL A 88 1.55 -12.76 -5.87
CA VAL A 88 1.45 -11.99 -7.12
C VAL A 88 1.83 -12.86 -8.32
N GLU A 89 2.92 -13.61 -8.20
CA GLU A 89 3.40 -14.52 -9.25
C GLU A 89 2.40 -15.62 -9.58
N GLU A 90 1.73 -16.16 -8.56
CA GLU A 90 0.75 -17.22 -8.71
C GLU A 90 -0.62 -16.75 -9.22
N HIS A 91 -1.08 -15.57 -8.77
CA HIS A 91 -2.48 -15.18 -8.97
C HIS A 91 -2.68 -13.98 -9.89
N VAL A 92 -1.71 -13.04 -9.97
CA VAL A 92 -1.87 -11.79 -10.73
C VAL A 92 -1.22 -11.89 -12.10
N PHE A 93 0.06 -12.24 -12.18
CA PHE A 93 0.77 -12.28 -13.46
C PHE A 93 0.16 -13.22 -14.51
N PRO A 94 -0.40 -14.40 -14.18
CA PRO A 94 -1.06 -15.24 -15.17
C PRO A 94 -2.28 -14.58 -15.82
N ILE A 95 -2.97 -13.69 -15.09
CA ILE A 95 -4.18 -12.97 -15.57
C ILE A 95 -3.77 -11.81 -16.49
N LEU A 96 -2.62 -11.18 -16.25
CA LEU A 96 -2.15 -10.02 -17.02
C LEU A 96 -1.62 -10.35 -18.41
N LYS A 97 -1.28 -11.62 -18.69
CA LYS A 97 -0.68 -12.04 -19.95
C LYS A 97 -1.54 -11.70 -21.17
N ASN A 98 -0.86 -11.42 -22.30
CA ASN A 98 -1.47 -11.21 -23.63
C ASN A 98 -2.30 -9.92 -23.79
N HIS A 99 -2.02 -8.92 -23.00
CA HIS A 99 -2.58 -7.56 -23.15
C HIS A 99 -1.47 -6.56 -23.46
N LYS A 100 -1.82 -5.39 -23.99
CA LYS A 100 -0.86 -4.29 -24.16
C LYS A 100 -0.43 -3.75 -22.82
N SER A 101 0.84 -3.41 -22.67
CA SER A 101 1.40 -2.94 -21.41
C SER A 101 0.72 -1.66 -20.89
N GLU A 102 0.36 -0.72 -21.79
CA GLU A 102 -0.33 0.52 -21.44
C GLU A 102 -1.72 0.23 -20.85
N ASP A 103 -2.47 -0.70 -21.46
CA ASP A 103 -3.81 -1.09 -21.01
C ASP A 103 -3.74 -1.89 -19.69
N MET A 104 -2.70 -2.73 -19.53
CA MET A 104 -2.44 -3.42 -18.27
C MET A 104 -2.15 -2.43 -17.14
N LEU A 105 -1.28 -1.43 -17.38
CA LEU A 105 -0.94 -0.39 -16.42
C LEU A 105 -2.17 0.43 -16.04
N CYS A 106 -2.97 0.89 -17.02
CA CYS A 106 -4.21 1.62 -16.80
C CYS A 106 -5.19 0.80 -15.95
N THR A 107 -5.43 -0.46 -16.34
CA THR A 107 -6.36 -1.37 -15.66
C THR A 107 -5.89 -1.67 -14.24
N PHE A 108 -4.58 -1.85 -14.04
CA PHE A 108 -4.06 -2.16 -12.72
C PHE A 108 -4.06 -0.93 -11.78
N CYS A 109 -3.82 0.28 -12.29
CA CYS A 109 -4.03 1.52 -11.53
C CYS A 109 -5.48 1.65 -11.08
N GLU A 110 -6.44 1.36 -11.96
CA GLU A 110 -7.86 1.36 -11.63
C GLU A 110 -8.21 0.33 -10.55
N HIS A 111 -7.65 -0.88 -10.66
CA HIS A 111 -7.78 -1.93 -9.65
C HIS A 111 -7.28 -1.45 -8.27
N ILE A 112 -6.06 -0.91 -8.20
CA ILE A 112 -5.49 -0.39 -6.94
C ILE A 112 -6.41 0.68 -6.34
N ALA A 113 -6.89 1.61 -7.16
CA ALA A 113 -7.75 2.71 -6.73
C ALA A 113 -9.09 2.19 -6.17
N ILE A 114 -9.72 1.23 -6.82
CA ILE A 114 -10.95 0.58 -6.35
C ILE A 114 -10.71 -0.12 -5.01
N GLN A 115 -9.62 -0.90 -4.88
CA GLN A 115 -9.36 -1.65 -3.64
C GLN A 115 -9.08 -0.71 -2.46
N ILE A 116 -8.34 0.37 -2.66
CA ILE A 116 -8.07 1.38 -1.63
C ILE A 116 -9.36 2.12 -1.27
N GLY A 117 -10.14 2.54 -2.27
CA GLY A 117 -11.39 3.28 -2.08
C GLY A 117 -12.41 2.58 -1.18
N LYS A 118 -12.44 1.24 -1.17
CA LYS A 118 -13.33 0.43 -0.30
C LYS A 118 -13.13 0.70 1.20
N PHE A 119 -11.94 1.14 1.61
CA PHE A 119 -11.59 1.35 3.02
C PHE A 119 -11.67 2.80 3.46
N LEU A 120 -11.76 3.75 2.51
CA LEU A 120 -11.68 5.18 2.78
C LEU A 120 -13.07 5.81 2.86
N ALA A 121 -13.51 6.14 4.08
CA ALA A 121 -14.69 6.95 4.34
C ALA A 121 -14.35 8.45 4.32
N ASP A 122 -15.33 9.32 4.58
CA ASP A 122 -15.17 10.78 4.63
C ASP A 122 -14.37 11.24 5.86
N GLU A 123 -13.08 10.94 5.85
CA GLU A 123 -12.12 11.22 6.92
C GLU A 123 -10.75 11.55 6.31
N SER A 124 -9.76 11.96 7.10
CA SER A 124 -8.41 12.25 6.58
C SER A 124 -7.59 10.98 6.34
N ALA A 125 -6.96 10.90 5.18
CA ALA A 125 -6.07 9.82 4.78
C ALA A 125 -4.68 10.37 4.39
N LEU A 126 -3.65 9.97 5.13
CA LEU A 126 -2.25 10.30 4.82
C LEU A 126 -1.67 9.23 3.89
N PHE A 127 -1.24 9.64 2.71
CA PHE A 127 -0.63 8.76 1.72
C PHE A 127 0.88 8.97 1.68
N THR A 128 1.63 7.87 1.70
CA THR A 128 3.10 7.84 1.65
C THR A 128 3.59 6.72 0.74
N GLY A 129 4.91 6.58 0.56
CA GLY A 129 5.53 5.61 -0.35
C GLY A 129 5.68 6.15 -1.76
N GLY A 130 6.52 5.51 -2.57
CA GLY A 130 6.87 5.99 -3.91
C GLY A 130 5.70 6.09 -4.90
N GLY A 131 4.65 5.29 -4.69
CA GLY A 131 3.46 5.31 -5.55
C GLY A 131 2.67 6.63 -5.51
N VAL A 132 2.86 7.49 -4.49
CA VAL A 132 2.21 8.81 -4.45
C VAL A 132 2.71 9.77 -5.53
N PHE A 133 3.86 9.49 -6.14
CA PHE A 133 4.41 10.25 -7.26
C PHE A 133 3.81 9.84 -8.62
N ASN A 134 3.02 8.78 -8.68
CA ASN A 134 2.21 8.44 -9.84
C ASN A 134 0.90 9.23 -9.78
N SER A 135 0.84 10.36 -10.49
CA SER A 135 -0.31 11.27 -10.45
C SER A 135 -1.58 10.63 -11.01
N PHE A 136 -1.46 9.78 -12.05
CA PHE A 136 -2.61 9.06 -12.59
C PHE A 136 -3.22 8.12 -11.54
N LEU A 137 -2.40 7.34 -10.85
CA LEU A 137 -2.88 6.49 -9.76
C LEU A 137 -3.55 7.31 -8.66
N MET A 138 -2.95 8.43 -8.25
CA MET A 138 -3.54 9.30 -7.20
C MET A 138 -4.87 9.94 -7.65
N GLU A 139 -5.02 10.31 -8.91
CA GLU A 139 -6.29 10.76 -9.48
C GLU A 139 -7.36 9.66 -9.40
N ARG A 140 -7.00 8.42 -9.79
CA ARG A 140 -7.94 7.28 -9.72
C ARG A 140 -8.33 6.96 -8.27
N ILE A 141 -7.38 6.99 -7.33
CA ILE A 141 -7.66 6.81 -5.89
C ILE A 141 -8.61 7.92 -5.39
N THR A 142 -8.37 9.16 -5.78
CA THR A 142 -9.23 10.29 -5.41
C THR A 142 -10.64 10.11 -5.94
N PHE A 143 -10.79 9.62 -7.17
CA PHE A 143 -12.09 9.36 -7.79
C PHE A 143 -12.89 8.27 -7.05
N HIS A 144 -12.23 7.22 -6.57
CA HIS A 144 -12.87 6.10 -5.85
C HIS A 144 -12.98 6.31 -4.34
N SER A 145 -12.46 7.41 -3.80
CA SER A 145 -12.39 7.69 -2.37
C SER A 145 -13.30 8.85 -1.98
N LYS A 146 -13.85 8.80 -0.76
CA LYS A 146 -14.52 9.93 -0.11
C LYS A 146 -13.59 10.66 0.86
N ALA A 147 -12.41 10.13 1.12
CA ALA A 147 -11.48 10.66 2.11
C ALA A 147 -10.80 11.95 1.63
N LYS A 148 -10.48 12.83 2.58
CA LYS A 148 -9.56 13.92 2.33
C LYS A 148 -8.14 13.39 2.22
N ILE A 149 -7.64 13.26 0.99
CA ILE A 149 -6.29 12.75 0.70
C ILE A 149 -5.25 13.82 1.02
N LEU A 150 -4.22 13.44 1.76
CA LEU A 150 -3.09 14.26 2.14
C LEU A 150 -1.81 13.54 1.76
N VAL A 151 -0.94 14.21 1.02
CA VAL A 151 0.41 13.74 0.69
C VAL A 151 1.39 14.65 1.43
N PRO A 152 2.27 14.13 2.29
CA PRO A 152 3.21 14.93 3.05
C PRO A 152 4.36 15.43 2.16
N SER A 153 5.32 16.15 2.76
CA SER A 153 6.51 16.59 2.04
C SER A 153 7.34 15.42 1.50
N LYS A 154 8.09 15.68 0.43
CA LYS A 154 8.95 14.67 -0.18
C LYS A 154 9.95 14.10 0.82
N GLU A 155 10.52 14.93 1.69
CA GLU A 155 11.46 14.51 2.75
C GLU A 155 10.82 13.47 3.68
N LEU A 156 9.55 13.68 4.08
CA LEU A 156 8.87 12.70 4.94
C LEU A 156 8.61 11.39 4.19
N ILE A 157 8.32 11.44 2.89
CA ILE A 157 8.13 10.23 2.08
C ILE A 157 9.46 9.46 1.97
N ASP A 158 10.54 10.15 1.63
CA ASP A 158 11.86 9.55 1.39
C ASP A 158 12.48 8.97 2.68
N PHE A 159 12.30 9.64 3.81
CA PHE A 159 12.90 9.24 5.10
C PHE A 159 11.91 8.58 6.08
N LYS A 160 10.69 8.25 5.63
CA LYS A 160 9.67 7.66 6.50
C LYS A 160 10.14 6.38 7.19
N GLU A 161 10.82 5.49 6.49
CA GLU A 161 11.30 4.24 7.08
C GLU A 161 12.34 4.50 8.16
N SER A 162 13.29 5.39 7.89
CA SER A 162 14.29 5.80 8.88
C SER A 162 13.63 6.39 10.14
N LEU A 163 12.61 7.24 9.96
CA LEU A 163 11.83 7.80 11.07
C LEU A 163 11.13 6.71 11.87
N ILE A 164 10.47 5.74 11.18
CA ILE A 164 9.76 4.64 11.85
C ILE A 164 10.73 3.77 12.63
N PHE A 165 11.87 3.36 12.03
CA PHE A 165 12.85 2.52 12.72
C PHE A 165 13.50 3.23 13.90
N ALA A 166 13.82 4.53 13.78
CA ALA A 166 14.31 5.33 14.90
C ALA A 166 13.28 5.37 16.04
N PHE A 167 12.01 5.57 15.72
CA PHE A 167 10.91 5.58 16.69
C PHE A 167 10.74 4.21 17.38
N LEU A 168 10.75 3.11 16.60
CA LEU A 168 10.70 1.76 17.17
C LEU A 168 11.87 1.47 18.09
N GLY A 169 13.08 1.95 17.76
CA GLY A 169 14.27 1.87 18.60
C GLY A 169 14.10 2.61 19.93
N VAL A 170 13.54 3.83 19.89
CA VAL A 170 13.23 4.59 21.11
C VAL A 170 12.24 3.83 22.00
N LEU A 171 11.14 3.31 21.43
CA LEU A 171 10.16 2.51 22.19
C LEU A 171 10.84 1.27 22.81
N ARG A 172 11.73 0.61 22.07
CA ARG A 172 12.47 -0.57 22.57
C ARG A 172 13.38 -0.20 23.75
N ILE A 173 14.13 0.89 23.67
CA ILE A 173 15.00 1.36 24.76
C ILE A 173 14.19 1.70 26.01
N ARG A 174 12.99 2.25 25.83
CA ARG A 174 12.06 2.62 26.91
C ARG A 174 11.24 1.44 27.43
N SER A 175 11.41 0.25 26.87
CA SER A 175 10.59 -0.95 27.18
C SER A 175 9.09 -0.72 26.99
N GLU A 176 8.73 0.12 26.01
CA GLU A 176 7.35 0.40 25.61
C GLU A 176 6.93 -0.53 24.46
N VAL A 177 5.63 -0.83 24.34
CA VAL A 177 5.06 -1.65 23.28
C VAL A 177 5.37 -1.03 21.92
N ASN A 178 5.93 -1.84 21.01
CA ASN A 178 6.21 -1.48 19.63
C ASN A 178 5.68 -2.48 18.58
N CYS A 179 5.11 -3.60 19.03
CA CYS A 179 4.43 -4.60 18.20
C CYS A 179 3.02 -4.82 18.76
N LEU A 180 2.01 -4.42 17.98
CA LEU A 180 0.61 -4.49 18.41
C LEU A 180 -0.03 -5.83 17.99
N GLN A 181 -0.72 -6.50 18.93
CA GLN A 181 -1.51 -7.71 18.64
C GLN A 181 -2.57 -7.49 17.56
N SER A 182 -3.21 -6.33 17.57
CA SER A 182 -4.26 -5.95 16.62
C SER A 182 -3.77 -5.85 15.16
N VAL A 183 -2.44 -5.73 14.98
CA VAL A 183 -1.78 -5.65 13.66
C VAL A 183 -1.14 -6.99 13.29
N THR A 184 -0.48 -7.65 14.25
CA THR A 184 0.30 -8.86 14.00
C THR A 184 -0.52 -10.14 14.07
N GLY A 185 -1.67 -10.12 14.75
CA GLY A 185 -2.45 -11.31 15.08
C GLY A 185 -1.84 -12.15 16.22
N ALA A 186 -0.85 -11.61 16.95
CA ALA A 186 -0.30 -12.25 18.15
C ALA A 186 -1.30 -12.20 19.31
N ASP A 187 -1.08 -13.04 20.32
CA ASP A 187 -1.96 -13.13 21.49
C ASP A 187 -1.90 -11.89 22.39
N ILE A 188 -0.74 -11.20 22.41
CA ILE A 188 -0.52 -10.01 23.24
C ILE A 188 0.35 -8.98 22.51
N ASP A 189 0.24 -7.73 22.94
CA ASP A 189 1.16 -6.67 22.58
C ASP A 189 2.57 -6.98 23.07
N ASN A 190 3.60 -6.61 22.30
CA ASN A 190 4.97 -6.94 22.63
C ASN A 190 5.93 -5.76 22.42
N CYS A 191 7.06 -5.79 23.14
CA CYS A 191 8.21 -4.93 22.94
C CYS A 191 9.32 -5.73 22.23
N GLY A 192 9.28 -5.76 20.90
CA GLY A 192 10.21 -6.52 20.07
C GLY A 192 11.56 -5.83 19.85
N GLY A 193 12.54 -6.59 19.33
CA GLY A 193 13.89 -6.15 19.02
C GLY A 193 14.93 -6.58 20.07
N ILE A 194 16.21 -6.66 19.64
CA ILE A 194 17.36 -7.02 20.48
C ILE A 194 18.27 -5.82 20.61
N ILE A 195 18.76 -5.55 21.81
CA ILE A 195 19.78 -4.54 22.08
C ILE A 195 21.11 -5.26 22.30
N HIS A 196 22.10 -4.96 21.49
CA HIS A 196 23.47 -5.41 21.69
C HIS A 196 24.26 -4.29 22.40
N PHE A 197 24.75 -4.59 23.59
CA PHE A 197 25.64 -3.69 24.30
C PHE A 197 27.07 -3.96 23.86
N SER A 198 27.87 -2.91 23.60
CA SER A 198 29.32 -3.02 23.47
C SER A 198 29.92 -3.46 24.80
N SER A 199 30.70 -4.52 24.77
CA SER A 199 31.53 -4.95 25.89
C SER A 199 32.62 -3.92 26.18
#